data_2076b2e7d93e0682b74f7c0a7783e9c5
#
_entry.id   2076b2e7d93e0682b74f7c0a7783e9c5
#
_cell.length_a   1.000
_cell.length_b   1.000
_cell.length_c   1.000
_cell.angle_alpha   90.00
_cell.angle_beta   90.00
_cell.angle_gamma   90.00
#
_symmetry.space_group_name_H-M   'P 1'
#
loop_
_entity.id
_entity.type
_entity.pdbx_description
1 polymer ?
#
loop_
_entity_poly.entity_id
_entity_poly.type
_entity_poly.pdbx_seq_one_letter_code
_entity_poly.pdbx_strand_id
1 'polypeptide(L)'
;MQKFLNVSLWLLSGGLLFAQVPDISFDSVVPFLRLLPANIHLGEAAGVATNSKGDIFVYTRTGEEATMGGSRFFTHGGSRLLEFDPTGKYMQEMGAGIYGFMFAQTVRIDSEDNIWTVDRGADVVIKFNPTGRFLMTLGRKPEAVNPAGSGGGRGGRGVPGQGVAGDNFNRPTDVAWDAAGNIFVSDAYTNARIVKLDKLGKFIKTWGSKGSGQGQFDMPNSIAVDAQGNVYVADLGNKRIEVFDNDGNFKTQFGDVGSPWAICISPGAHQYLYSSNSNPPDSMDNGEIYRMELDGKILGKFGTAGKLAKEFGTVNEIDCRTPNVLYAGELTNWRVQKLTLHP
;
A
#
# COMPACT_ATOMS: atom_id res chain seq x y z
N MET A 1 -47.35 21.41 -61.34
CA MET A 1 -47.11 20.14 -60.61
C MET A 1 -45.63 20.05 -60.27
N GLN A 2 -45.23 20.48 -59.10
CA GLN A 2 -43.86 20.46 -58.65
C GLN A 2 -43.72 19.35 -57.59
N LYS A 3 -42.94 18.31 -57.90
CA LYS A 3 -42.69 17.19 -57.00
C LYS A 3 -41.51 17.59 -56.07
N PHE A 4 -41.79 17.68 -54.78
CA PHE A 4 -40.77 17.79 -53.74
C PHE A 4 -40.19 16.42 -53.47
N LEU A 5 -38.86 16.33 -53.62
CA LEU A 5 -38.04 15.16 -53.28
C LEU A 5 -37.60 15.30 -51.82
N ASN A 6 -38.18 14.53 -50.90
CA ASN A 6 -37.67 14.47 -49.52
C ASN A 6 -36.45 13.57 -49.44
N VAL A 7 -35.29 14.15 -49.20
CA VAL A 7 -34.05 13.41 -48.88
C VAL A 7 -33.97 13.32 -47.37
N SER A 8 -34.23 12.12 -46.83
CA SER A 8 -34.01 11.83 -45.40
C SER A 8 -32.53 11.56 -45.17
N LEU A 9 -31.86 12.48 -44.50
CA LEU A 9 -30.46 12.35 -44.07
C LEU A 9 -30.43 11.50 -42.80
N TRP A 10 -29.99 10.24 -42.89
CA TRP A 10 -29.70 9.39 -41.73
C TRP A 10 -28.33 9.79 -41.15
N LEU A 11 -28.34 10.47 -40.02
CA LEU A 11 -27.16 10.69 -39.19
C LEU A 11 -26.83 9.37 -38.47
N LEU A 12 -25.83 8.65 -38.96
CA LEU A 12 -25.19 7.57 -38.22
C LEU A 12 -24.39 8.20 -37.07
N SER A 13 -24.98 8.23 -35.86
CA SER A 13 -24.27 8.50 -34.63
C SER A 13 -23.40 7.26 -34.32
N GLY A 14 -22.17 7.30 -34.78
CA GLY A 14 -21.12 6.36 -34.31
C GLY A 14 -20.84 6.60 -32.85
N GLY A 15 -21.55 5.91 -31.95
CA GLY A 15 -21.19 5.85 -30.56
C GLY A 15 -19.81 5.19 -30.45
N LEU A 16 -18.84 5.90 -29.92
CA LEU A 16 -17.59 5.30 -29.45
C LEU A 16 -17.96 4.29 -28.34
N LEU A 17 -18.02 3.02 -28.70
CA LEU A 17 -18.06 1.92 -27.73
C LEU A 17 -16.69 1.94 -27.01
N PHE A 18 -16.62 2.58 -25.86
CA PHE A 18 -15.51 2.33 -24.94
C PHE A 18 -15.59 0.84 -24.58
N ALA A 19 -14.54 0.10 -24.92
CA ALA A 19 -14.45 -1.30 -24.54
C ALA A 19 -14.52 -1.37 -23.01
N GLN A 20 -15.56 -2.01 -22.50
CA GLN A 20 -15.71 -2.21 -21.05
C GLN A 20 -14.55 -3.08 -20.56
N VAL A 21 -13.93 -2.69 -19.45
CA VAL A 21 -12.88 -3.50 -18.81
C VAL A 21 -13.45 -4.87 -18.45
N PRO A 22 -12.84 -5.99 -18.91
CA PRO A 22 -13.37 -7.33 -18.65
C PRO A 22 -13.39 -7.66 -17.16
N ASP A 23 -14.40 -8.41 -16.72
CA ASP A 23 -14.42 -8.97 -15.37
C ASP A 23 -13.60 -10.25 -15.31
N ILE A 24 -12.75 -10.38 -14.29
CA ILE A 24 -11.97 -11.58 -13.98
C ILE A 24 -12.76 -12.41 -12.98
N SER A 25 -13.02 -13.68 -13.31
CA SER A 25 -13.63 -14.61 -12.35
C SER A 25 -12.66 -14.95 -11.22
N PHE A 26 -13.17 -15.03 -9.99
CA PHE A 26 -12.35 -15.36 -8.83
C PHE A 26 -13.17 -15.99 -7.71
N ASP A 27 -12.48 -16.70 -6.83
CA ASP A 27 -13.02 -17.19 -5.56
C ASP A 27 -12.46 -16.37 -4.40
N SER A 28 -13.27 -16.19 -3.36
CA SER A 28 -12.90 -15.50 -2.13
C SER A 28 -13.23 -16.36 -0.91
N VAL A 29 -12.28 -16.45 0.03
CA VAL A 29 -12.48 -17.14 1.31
C VAL A 29 -12.59 -16.09 2.42
N VAL A 30 -13.76 -16.06 3.10
CA VAL A 30 -14.06 -15.14 4.22
C VAL A 30 -14.91 -15.88 5.26
N PRO A 31 -14.59 -15.85 6.55
CA PRO A 31 -13.32 -15.39 7.12
C PRO A 31 -12.19 -16.38 6.78
N PHE A 32 -11.06 -15.85 6.35
CA PHE A 32 -9.88 -16.67 6.05
C PHE A 32 -9.01 -16.89 7.30
N LEU A 33 -8.72 -15.83 8.05
CA LEU A 33 -7.94 -15.89 9.27
C LEU A 33 -8.80 -16.39 10.44
N ARG A 34 -8.26 -17.31 11.23
CA ARG A 34 -9.02 -18.02 12.26
C ARG A 34 -8.15 -18.39 13.46
N LEU A 35 -8.84 -18.79 14.56
CA LEU A 35 -8.25 -19.28 15.79
C LEU A 35 -7.36 -18.25 16.51
N LEU A 36 -7.70 -16.96 16.38
CA LEU A 36 -7.09 -15.93 17.20
C LEU A 36 -7.37 -16.21 18.69
N PRO A 37 -6.38 -15.98 19.58
CA PRO A 37 -6.61 -15.98 21.01
C PRO A 37 -7.72 -15.01 21.40
N ALA A 38 -8.48 -15.31 22.46
CA ALA A 38 -9.65 -14.53 22.87
C ALA A 38 -9.32 -13.05 23.22
N ASN A 39 -8.07 -12.77 23.53
CA ASN A 39 -7.58 -11.42 23.85
C ASN A 39 -6.97 -10.70 22.65
N ILE A 40 -7.01 -11.28 21.44
CA ILE A 40 -6.50 -10.66 20.22
C ILE A 40 -7.64 -10.43 19.25
N HIS A 41 -7.86 -9.17 18.90
CA HIS A 41 -8.78 -8.77 17.85
C HIS A 41 -7.98 -8.35 16.62
N LEU A 42 -8.43 -8.76 15.43
CA LEU A 42 -7.71 -8.41 14.20
C LEU A 42 -7.73 -6.89 13.96
N GLY A 43 -8.88 -6.25 14.13
CA GLY A 43 -9.04 -4.83 13.82
C GLY A 43 -8.83 -4.55 12.32
N GLU A 44 -8.41 -3.34 11.98
CA GLU A 44 -8.09 -2.96 10.61
C GLU A 44 -6.86 -3.74 10.11
N ALA A 45 -7.02 -4.61 9.12
CA ALA A 45 -5.91 -5.29 8.48
C ALA A 45 -5.20 -4.33 7.51
N ALA A 46 -4.28 -3.55 8.05
CA ALA A 46 -3.60 -2.50 7.30
C ALA A 46 -2.55 -3.06 6.32
N GLY A 47 -1.89 -4.15 6.68
CA GLY A 47 -0.91 -4.83 5.84
C GLY A 47 -1.12 -6.33 5.81
N VAL A 48 -0.84 -6.96 4.68
CA VAL A 48 -0.82 -8.42 4.51
C VAL A 48 0.30 -8.81 3.55
N ALA A 49 1.10 -9.80 3.93
CA ALA A 49 2.15 -10.37 3.06
C ALA A 49 2.36 -11.85 3.35
N THR A 50 2.91 -12.57 2.37
CA THR A 50 3.24 -13.99 2.53
C THR A 50 4.75 -14.23 2.39
N ASN A 51 5.30 -15.23 3.12
CA ASN A 51 6.67 -15.68 2.95
C ASN A 51 6.76 -16.82 1.92
N SER A 52 7.97 -17.33 1.70
CA SER A 52 8.22 -18.42 0.75
C SER A 52 7.57 -19.76 1.14
N LYS A 53 7.18 -19.93 2.41
CA LYS A 53 6.49 -21.11 2.94
C LYS A 53 4.97 -21.00 2.83
N GLY A 54 4.47 -19.79 2.48
CA GLY A 54 3.04 -19.48 2.44
C GLY A 54 2.48 -19.03 3.79
N ASP A 55 3.31 -18.84 4.83
CA ASP A 55 2.85 -18.24 6.07
C ASP A 55 2.44 -16.78 5.83
N ILE A 56 1.39 -16.34 6.51
CA ILE A 56 0.74 -15.06 6.26
C ILE A 56 1.03 -14.13 7.44
N PHE A 57 1.53 -12.95 7.13
CA PHE A 57 1.80 -11.89 8.09
C PHE A 57 0.76 -10.79 7.93
N VAL A 58 0.14 -10.38 9.04
CA VAL A 58 -0.85 -9.31 9.05
C VAL A 58 -0.42 -8.24 10.03
N TYR A 59 -0.19 -7.04 9.52
CA TYR A 59 0.08 -5.88 10.33
C TYR A 59 -1.22 -5.11 10.53
N THR A 60 -1.71 -5.07 11.76
CA THR A 60 -3.09 -4.69 12.07
C THR A 60 -3.17 -3.58 13.11
N ARG A 61 -4.26 -2.80 13.05
CA ARG A 61 -4.65 -1.82 14.05
C ARG A 61 -5.78 -2.41 14.88
N THR A 62 -5.52 -2.64 16.16
CA THR A 62 -6.44 -3.37 17.04
C THR A 62 -7.54 -2.50 17.66
N GLY A 63 -7.60 -1.22 17.31
CA GLY A 63 -8.62 -0.30 17.83
C GLY A 63 -8.38 0.18 19.27
N GLU A 64 -7.26 -0.17 19.90
CA GLU A 64 -6.89 0.44 21.17
C GLU A 64 -6.54 1.92 20.94
N GLU A 65 -7.22 2.81 21.67
CA GLU A 65 -6.91 4.22 21.63
C GLU A 65 -5.46 4.45 22.07
N ALA A 66 -4.71 5.22 21.29
CA ALA A 66 -3.44 5.73 21.75
C ALA A 66 -3.68 6.61 22.97
N THR A 67 -3.42 6.09 24.17
CA THR A 67 -3.60 6.83 25.41
C THR A 67 -2.61 8.00 25.42
N MET A 68 -3.12 9.18 25.16
CA MET A 68 -2.39 10.44 25.29
C MET A 68 -2.40 10.85 26.76
N GLY A 69 -1.43 10.37 27.54
CA GLY A 69 -1.32 10.65 28.96
C GLY A 69 -0.28 11.71 29.28
N GLY A 70 -0.71 12.87 29.74
CA GLY A 70 0.13 13.89 30.40
C GLY A 70 1.04 14.68 29.47
N SER A 71 2.02 15.38 30.06
CA SER A 71 2.99 16.21 29.34
C SER A 71 4.06 15.41 28.57
N ARG A 72 4.04 14.09 28.65
CA ARG A 72 4.89 13.17 27.89
C ARG A 72 4.00 12.30 27.03
N PHE A 73 4.13 12.42 25.72
CA PHE A 73 3.42 11.58 24.78
C PHE A 73 4.05 10.18 24.75
N PHE A 74 3.73 9.33 25.70
CA PHE A 74 3.95 7.90 25.59
C PHE A 74 2.73 7.29 24.91
N THR A 75 2.74 7.25 23.60
CA THR A 75 1.73 6.51 22.87
C THR A 75 2.19 5.06 22.76
N HIS A 76 1.54 4.17 23.48
CA HIS A 76 1.54 2.76 23.14
C HIS A 76 0.49 2.60 22.04
N GLY A 77 0.93 2.23 20.84
CA GLY A 77 0.00 2.01 19.73
C GLY A 77 -0.66 0.65 19.84
N GLY A 78 -1.90 0.56 19.36
CA GLY A 78 -2.65 -0.68 19.23
C GLY A 78 -2.27 -1.49 17.96
N SER A 79 -1.06 -1.33 17.43
CA SER A 79 -0.63 -2.08 16.23
C SER A 79 0.03 -3.38 16.62
N ARG A 80 -0.31 -4.45 15.90
CA ARG A 80 0.23 -5.80 16.10
C ARG A 80 0.65 -6.44 14.79
N LEU A 81 1.74 -7.20 14.81
CA LEU A 81 2.17 -8.05 13.70
C LEU A 81 1.84 -9.51 14.05
N LEU A 82 0.86 -10.05 13.34
CA LEU A 82 0.34 -11.41 13.58
C LEU A 82 0.80 -12.33 12.46
N GLU A 83 1.21 -13.56 12.83
CA GLU A 83 1.59 -14.61 11.90
C GLU A 83 0.56 -15.73 11.91
N PHE A 84 0.22 -16.22 10.71
CA PHE A 84 -0.71 -17.31 10.46
C PHE A 84 -0.07 -18.33 9.52
N ASP A 85 -0.42 -19.60 9.66
CA ASP A 85 -0.02 -20.63 8.72
C ASP A 85 -0.74 -20.49 7.36
N PRO A 86 -0.34 -21.23 6.32
CA PRO A 86 -0.96 -21.17 4.99
C PRO A 86 -2.46 -21.48 4.96
N THR A 87 -3.00 -22.09 6.02
CA THR A 87 -4.43 -22.39 6.17
C THR A 87 -5.21 -21.25 6.85
N GLY A 88 -4.52 -20.18 7.27
CA GLY A 88 -5.10 -19.04 7.99
C GLY A 88 -5.24 -19.26 9.50
N LYS A 89 -4.62 -20.30 10.06
CA LYS A 89 -4.60 -20.55 11.50
C LYS A 89 -3.55 -19.67 12.18
N TYR A 90 -3.92 -18.98 13.25
CA TYR A 90 -3.01 -18.16 14.05
C TYR A 90 -1.85 -19.00 14.61
N MET A 91 -0.65 -18.47 14.49
CA MET A 91 0.58 -19.05 15.00
C MET A 91 1.15 -18.24 16.17
N GLN A 92 1.44 -16.97 15.97
CA GLN A 92 2.05 -16.11 16.98
C GLN A 92 1.87 -14.63 16.67
N GLU A 93 2.22 -13.79 17.64
CA GLU A 93 2.43 -12.36 17.50
C GLU A 93 3.94 -12.10 17.50
N MET A 94 4.41 -11.32 16.50
CA MET A 94 5.80 -10.93 16.40
C MET A 94 6.00 -9.50 16.89
N GLY A 95 7.11 -9.23 17.56
CA GLY A 95 7.46 -7.89 17.98
C GLY A 95 6.49 -7.29 19.00
N ALA A 96 5.83 -8.11 19.81
CA ALA A 96 4.93 -7.62 20.86
C ALA A 96 5.62 -6.59 21.74
N GLY A 97 5.00 -5.43 21.94
CA GLY A 97 5.52 -4.35 22.77
C GLY A 97 6.66 -3.52 22.12
N ILE A 98 6.96 -3.71 20.85
CA ILE A 98 7.93 -2.87 20.15
C ILE A 98 7.46 -1.42 20.12
N TYR A 99 8.34 -0.52 20.55
CA TYR A 99 8.09 0.93 20.65
C TYR A 99 7.70 1.59 19.31
N GLY A 100 8.06 1.00 18.17
CA GLY A 100 7.73 1.47 16.82
C GLY A 100 6.35 1.05 16.30
N PHE A 101 5.58 0.22 17.04
CA PHE A 101 4.26 -0.24 16.61
C PHE A 101 3.15 0.67 17.14
N MET A 102 2.89 1.78 16.44
CA MET A 102 1.91 2.79 16.84
C MET A 102 0.68 2.84 15.94
N PHE A 103 0.91 2.87 14.62
CA PHE A 103 -0.17 2.95 13.64
C PHE A 103 0.25 2.21 12.38
N ALA A 104 -0.09 0.92 12.33
CA ALA A 104 0.23 0.02 11.24
C ALA A 104 -0.18 0.59 9.87
N GLN A 105 0.70 0.48 8.87
CA GLN A 105 0.41 0.92 7.52
C GLN A 105 0.55 -0.20 6.51
N THR A 106 1.70 -0.85 6.40
CA THR A 106 1.92 -2.00 5.53
C THR A 106 2.87 -3.01 6.16
N VAL A 107 2.84 -4.25 5.67
CA VAL A 107 3.86 -5.28 5.90
C VAL A 107 4.29 -5.87 4.57
N ARG A 108 5.59 -5.99 4.35
CA ARG A 108 6.18 -6.60 3.15
C ARG A 108 7.16 -7.70 3.54
N ILE A 109 7.35 -8.67 2.66
CA ILE A 109 8.32 -9.76 2.84
C ILE A 109 9.31 -9.70 1.68
N ASP A 110 10.62 -9.59 1.98
CA ASP A 110 11.67 -9.58 0.97
C ASP A 110 11.99 -10.99 0.45
N SER A 111 12.95 -11.08 -0.48
CA SER A 111 13.36 -12.36 -1.09
C SER A 111 14.07 -13.30 -0.15
N GLU A 112 14.54 -12.84 1.01
CA GLU A 112 15.17 -13.61 2.08
C GLU A 112 14.19 -13.95 3.21
N ASP A 113 12.88 -13.75 2.98
CA ASP A 113 11.80 -13.88 3.95
C ASP A 113 11.92 -12.94 5.16
N ASN A 114 12.71 -11.86 5.08
CA ASN A 114 12.69 -10.86 6.11
C ASN A 114 11.38 -10.07 6.06
N ILE A 115 10.88 -9.74 7.24
CA ILE A 115 9.60 -9.06 7.43
C ILE A 115 9.88 -7.57 7.61
N TRP A 116 9.19 -6.75 6.82
CA TRP A 116 9.31 -5.31 6.88
C TRP A 116 7.96 -4.70 7.25
N THR A 117 7.93 -3.95 8.34
CA THR A 117 6.73 -3.22 8.76
C THR A 117 6.94 -1.73 8.55
N VAL A 118 5.92 -1.07 7.99
CA VAL A 118 5.87 0.38 7.88
C VAL A 118 4.86 0.89 8.87
N ASP A 119 5.32 1.73 9.81
CA ASP A 119 4.47 2.35 10.81
C ASP A 119 4.43 3.86 10.61
N ARG A 120 3.28 4.35 10.18
CA ARG A 120 3.10 5.77 9.90
C ARG A 120 2.88 6.63 11.14
N GLY A 121 2.58 6.02 12.28
CA GLY A 121 2.42 6.74 13.55
C GLY A 121 3.76 6.98 14.24
N ALA A 122 4.68 6.04 14.07
CA ALA A 122 6.03 6.14 14.59
C ALA A 122 7.03 6.76 13.59
N ASP A 123 6.62 6.99 12.34
CA ASP A 123 7.48 7.48 11.25
C ASP A 123 8.69 6.58 10.97
N VAL A 124 8.48 5.24 11.03
CA VAL A 124 9.57 4.25 10.88
C VAL A 124 9.21 3.12 9.93
N VAL A 125 10.26 2.53 9.36
CA VAL A 125 10.23 1.21 8.68
C VAL A 125 11.12 0.28 9.48
N ILE A 126 10.62 -0.88 9.89
CA ILE A 126 11.35 -1.83 10.72
C ILE A 126 11.52 -3.15 9.97
N LYS A 127 12.76 -3.66 9.93
CA LYS A 127 13.11 -4.97 9.37
C LYS A 127 13.33 -6.00 10.48
N PHE A 128 12.69 -7.16 10.33
CA PHE A 128 12.92 -8.36 11.15
C PHE A 128 13.44 -9.49 10.27
N ASN A 129 14.19 -10.40 10.85
CA ASN A 129 14.46 -11.67 10.18
C ASN A 129 13.21 -12.60 10.21
N PRO A 130 13.24 -13.75 9.49
CA PRO A 130 12.10 -14.67 9.46
C PRO A 130 11.66 -15.24 10.82
N THR A 131 12.50 -15.14 11.86
CA THR A 131 12.17 -15.57 13.22
C THR A 131 11.67 -14.44 14.13
N GLY A 132 11.45 -13.23 13.55
CA GLY A 132 10.97 -12.06 14.30
C GLY A 132 12.06 -11.30 15.07
N ARG A 133 13.35 -11.64 14.86
CA ARG A 133 14.46 -10.85 15.46
C ARG A 133 14.61 -9.53 14.71
N PHE A 134 14.65 -8.44 15.45
CA PHE A 134 14.95 -7.10 14.94
C PHE A 134 16.31 -7.05 14.22
N LEU A 135 16.33 -6.47 13.03
CA LEU A 135 17.53 -6.28 12.23
C LEU A 135 17.89 -4.80 11.99
N MET A 136 16.87 -3.98 11.65
CA MET A 136 17.10 -2.59 11.22
C MET A 136 15.87 -1.73 11.49
N THR A 137 16.07 -0.45 11.76
CA THR A 137 15.05 0.60 11.69
C THR A 137 15.51 1.69 10.75
N LEU A 138 14.62 2.12 9.85
CA LEU A 138 14.77 3.33 9.03
C LEU A 138 13.77 4.37 9.56
N GLY A 139 14.20 5.63 9.56
CA GLY A 139 13.40 6.71 10.13
C GLY A 139 13.56 6.86 11.63
N ARG A 140 12.87 7.84 12.19
CA ARG A 140 12.92 8.15 13.62
C ARG A 140 11.54 8.45 14.14
N LYS A 141 11.16 7.77 15.22
CA LYS A 141 9.99 8.16 15.99
C LYS A 141 10.20 9.57 16.56
N PRO A 142 9.21 10.48 16.40
CA PRO A 142 9.31 11.80 17.01
C PRO A 142 9.52 11.70 18.51
N GLU A 143 10.56 12.38 19.02
CA GLU A 143 10.86 12.43 20.45
C GLU A 143 9.72 13.08 21.24
N ALA A 144 9.43 12.54 22.42
CA ALA A 144 8.40 13.08 23.31
C ALA A 144 8.80 14.43 23.93
N VAL A 145 10.08 14.80 23.84
CA VAL A 145 10.63 16.04 24.39
C VAL A 145 11.38 16.79 23.29
N ASN A 146 10.88 17.96 22.90
CA ASN A 146 11.68 18.88 22.12
C ASN A 146 12.80 19.42 22.99
N PRO A 147 14.09 19.26 22.61
CA PRO A 147 15.18 19.93 23.31
C PRO A 147 14.92 21.43 23.35
N ALA A 148 15.16 22.07 24.46
CA ALA A 148 15.04 23.52 24.61
C ALA A 148 15.90 24.21 23.55
N GLY A 149 15.26 24.93 22.62
CA GLY A 149 15.96 25.63 21.52
C GLY A 149 15.50 25.27 20.11
N SER A 150 14.76 24.20 19.90
CA SER A 150 14.06 23.98 18.62
C SER A 150 12.81 24.85 18.62
N GLY A 151 12.89 26.04 18.00
CA GLY A 151 11.83 27.05 17.96
C GLY A 151 10.55 26.57 17.28
N GLY A 152 9.72 25.83 18.02
CA GLY A 152 8.41 25.41 17.61
C GLY A 152 7.40 25.81 18.68
N GLY A 153 6.65 26.86 18.41
CA GLY A 153 5.50 27.28 19.24
C GLY A 153 4.46 26.14 19.35
N ARG A 154 3.64 26.22 20.39
CA ARG A 154 2.49 25.33 20.62
C ARG A 154 1.71 25.10 19.32
N GLY A 155 1.76 23.90 18.75
CA GLY A 155 1.01 23.50 17.57
C GLY A 155 1.81 23.31 16.29
N GLY A 156 3.10 23.69 16.24
CA GLY A 156 3.96 23.41 15.10
C GLY A 156 4.74 22.10 15.32
N ARG A 157 4.27 20.96 14.85
CA ARG A 157 5.21 19.95 14.36
C ARG A 157 6.01 20.71 13.29
N GLY A 158 7.24 21.11 13.60
CA GLY A 158 8.20 21.49 12.57
C GLY A 158 8.14 20.36 11.56
N VAL A 159 7.88 20.67 10.28
CA VAL A 159 7.61 19.66 9.25
C VAL A 159 8.83 18.75 9.23
N PRO A 160 8.78 17.55 9.84
CA PRO A 160 9.92 16.66 9.83
C PRO A 160 10.21 16.30 8.37
N GLY A 161 11.44 16.39 7.95
CA GLY A 161 11.90 15.91 6.66
C GLY A 161 11.73 16.86 5.47
N GLN A 162 11.05 17.98 5.57
CA GLN A 162 10.98 18.94 4.47
C GLN A 162 12.38 19.52 4.19
N GLY A 163 12.98 19.11 3.07
CA GLY A 163 14.30 19.55 2.64
C GLY A 163 15.49 18.85 3.30
N VAL A 164 15.26 17.83 4.15
CA VAL A 164 16.34 17.02 4.74
C VAL A 164 16.48 15.74 3.92
N ALA A 165 17.63 15.58 3.27
CA ALA A 165 18.06 14.30 2.72
C ALA A 165 18.25 13.32 3.88
N GLY A 166 17.71 12.09 3.79
CA GLY A 166 17.95 11.06 4.77
C GLY A 166 16.69 10.43 5.36
N ASP A 167 16.84 9.92 6.55
CA ASP A 167 15.97 9.00 7.25
C ASP A 167 14.84 9.63 8.10
N ASN A 168 14.55 10.92 7.91
CA ASN A 168 13.45 11.57 8.61
C ASN A 168 12.17 11.47 7.77
N PHE A 169 11.39 10.42 7.98
CA PHE A 169 10.11 10.24 7.33
C PHE A 169 9.00 11.09 7.97
N ASN A 170 7.95 11.34 7.20
CA ASN A 170 6.69 11.90 7.70
C ASN A 170 5.53 11.03 7.21
N ARG A 171 5.12 10.11 8.06
CA ARG A 171 4.08 9.12 7.78
C ARG A 171 4.40 8.28 6.54
N PRO A 172 5.50 7.50 6.57
CA PRO A 172 5.82 6.57 5.50
C PRO A 172 4.67 5.58 5.29
N THR A 173 4.45 5.18 4.05
CA THR A 173 3.29 4.36 3.71
C THR A 173 3.63 2.98 3.21
N ASP A 174 4.76 2.81 2.49
CA ASP A 174 5.12 1.50 1.94
C ASP A 174 6.62 1.39 1.66
N VAL A 175 7.11 0.17 1.45
CA VAL A 175 8.51 -0.16 1.17
C VAL A 175 8.63 -1.20 0.06
N ALA A 176 9.61 -1.03 -0.83
CA ALA A 176 9.93 -2.00 -1.88
C ALA A 176 11.45 -2.08 -2.09
N TRP A 177 11.91 -3.07 -2.89
CA TRP A 177 13.34 -3.30 -3.14
C TRP A 177 13.57 -3.59 -4.62
N ASP A 178 14.77 -3.21 -5.10
CA ASP A 178 15.29 -3.70 -6.38
C ASP A 178 16.12 -4.98 -6.21
N ALA A 179 16.56 -5.55 -7.32
CA ALA A 179 17.38 -6.77 -7.33
C ALA A 179 18.76 -6.61 -6.66
N ALA A 180 19.26 -5.40 -6.52
CA ALA A 180 20.51 -5.09 -5.81
C ALA A 180 20.31 -4.96 -4.28
N GLY A 181 19.05 -4.98 -3.82
CA GLY A 181 18.65 -4.80 -2.44
C GLY A 181 18.56 -3.34 -2.01
N ASN A 182 18.60 -2.37 -2.93
CA ASN A 182 18.29 -0.99 -2.59
C ASN A 182 16.83 -0.89 -2.14
N ILE A 183 16.61 -0.07 -1.13
CA ILE A 183 15.33 0.08 -0.45
C ILE A 183 14.67 1.37 -0.95
N PHE A 184 13.40 1.28 -1.32
CA PHE A 184 12.58 2.43 -1.72
C PHE A 184 11.45 2.59 -0.71
N VAL A 185 11.29 3.79 -0.16
CA VAL A 185 10.24 4.10 0.80
C VAL A 185 9.37 5.22 0.24
N SER A 186 8.06 5.00 0.20
CA SER A 186 7.10 6.07 -0.05
C SER A 186 6.89 6.86 1.24
N ASP A 187 7.31 8.12 1.20
CA ASP A 187 7.27 9.05 2.34
C ASP A 187 6.20 10.12 2.05
N ALA A 188 4.99 9.80 2.48
CA ALA A 188 3.76 10.47 2.09
C ALA A 188 3.52 11.83 2.78
N TYR A 189 2.28 12.25 2.79
CA TYR A 189 1.74 13.45 3.43
C TYR A 189 2.51 14.73 3.05
N THR A 190 3.22 15.35 3.99
CA THR A 190 3.89 16.62 3.73
C THR A 190 5.19 16.48 2.95
N ASN A 191 5.84 15.31 3.01
CA ASN A 191 7.08 15.07 2.27
C ASN A 191 6.80 14.74 0.80
N ALA A 192 5.73 13.98 0.52
CA ALA A 192 5.28 13.64 -0.82
C ALA A 192 6.44 13.23 -1.75
N ARG A 193 7.26 12.28 -1.32
CA ARG A 193 8.50 11.89 -1.99
C ARG A 193 8.74 10.39 -1.92
N ILE A 194 9.65 9.90 -2.74
CA ILE A 194 10.25 8.58 -2.63
C ILE A 194 11.68 8.74 -2.12
N VAL A 195 12.07 7.91 -1.16
CA VAL A 195 13.43 7.85 -0.60
C VAL A 195 14.07 6.55 -1.01
N LYS A 196 15.27 6.62 -1.65
CA LYS A 196 16.10 5.48 -1.99
C LYS A 196 17.26 5.37 -1.02
N LEU A 197 17.42 4.18 -0.42
CA LEU A 197 18.52 3.83 0.46
C LEU A 197 19.24 2.59 -0.07
N ASP A 198 20.47 2.36 0.32
CA ASP A 198 21.17 1.12 0.05
C ASP A 198 20.65 -0.01 0.95
N LYS A 199 21.10 -1.24 0.71
CA LYS A 199 20.71 -2.43 1.50
C LYS A 199 21.07 -2.36 2.98
N LEU A 200 21.92 -1.44 3.39
CA LEU A 200 22.32 -1.19 4.77
C LEU A 200 21.53 -0.02 5.39
N GLY A 201 20.57 0.55 4.65
CA GLY A 201 19.76 1.67 5.10
C GLY A 201 20.44 3.04 4.97
N LYS A 202 21.57 3.13 4.27
CA LYS A 202 22.23 4.41 4.03
C LYS A 202 21.54 5.17 2.90
N PHE A 203 21.23 6.44 3.12
CA PHE A 203 20.63 7.32 2.15
C PHE A 203 21.43 7.41 0.84
N ILE A 204 20.74 7.23 -0.30
CA ILE A 204 21.30 7.42 -1.64
C ILE A 204 20.74 8.70 -2.24
N LYS A 205 19.39 8.79 -2.39
CA LYS A 205 18.73 9.94 -3.00
C LYS A 205 17.24 9.99 -2.66
N THR A 206 16.60 11.06 -3.05
CA THR A 206 15.14 11.24 -2.98
C THR A 206 14.66 11.97 -4.22
N TRP A 207 13.40 11.74 -4.60
CA TRP A 207 12.70 12.48 -5.63
C TRP A 207 11.22 12.64 -5.28
N GLY A 208 10.57 13.56 -5.95
CA GLY A 208 9.17 13.92 -5.71
C GLY A 208 9.03 15.17 -4.85
N SER A 209 7.86 15.75 -4.95
CA SER A 209 7.41 16.87 -4.15
C SER A 209 5.88 16.92 -4.21
N LYS A 210 5.24 17.65 -3.29
CA LYS A 210 3.78 17.79 -3.31
C LYS A 210 3.30 18.50 -4.57
N GLY A 211 2.30 17.92 -5.24
CA GLY A 211 1.68 18.48 -6.44
C GLY A 211 1.02 17.44 -7.32
N SER A 212 0.62 17.83 -8.54
CA SER A 212 -0.05 16.99 -9.53
C SER A 212 0.67 16.89 -10.87
N GLY A 213 1.82 17.56 -11.02
CA GLY A 213 2.68 17.44 -12.19
C GLY A 213 3.42 16.11 -12.24
N GLN A 214 4.17 15.84 -13.32
CA GLN A 214 5.02 14.66 -13.43
C GLN A 214 6.10 14.67 -12.35
N GLY A 215 6.24 13.55 -11.64
CA GLY A 215 7.17 13.43 -10.52
C GLY A 215 6.76 14.23 -9.27
N GLN A 216 5.53 14.71 -9.22
CA GLN A 216 4.94 15.30 -8.03
C GLN A 216 3.85 14.35 -7.49
N PHE A 217 3.66 14.30 -6.18
CA PHE A 217 2.72 13.39 -5.56
C PHE A 217 1.70 14.10 -4.67
N ASP A 218 0.51 13.52 -4.59
CA ASP A 218 -0.45 13.81 -3.54
C ASP A 218 -0.81 12.49 -2.83
N MET A 219 -0.22 12.27 -1.67
CA MET A 219 -0.33 11.02 -0.90
C MET A 219 0.17 9.77 -1.66
N PRO A 220 1.49 9.64 -1.96
CA PRO A 220 2.03 8.39 -2.48
C PRO A 220 1.81 7.27 -1.44
N ASN A 221 0.90 6.33 -1.71
CA ASN A 221 0.42 5.40 -0.69
C ASN A 221 1.05 4.02 -0.78
N SER A 222 1.37 3.55 -1.97
CA SER A 222 2.01 2.23 -2.16
C SER A 222 3.10 2.30 -3.23
N ILE A 223 4.09 1.42 -3.12
CA ILE A 223 5.25 1.39 -4.01
C ILE A 223 5.61 -0.05 -4.36
N ALA A 224 5.96 -0.30 -5.62
CA ALA A 224 6.45 -1.60 -6.09
C ALA A 224 7.61 -1.41 -7.07
N VAL A 225 8.47 -2.41 -7.19
CA VAL A 225 9.61 -2.40 -8.12
C VAL A 225 9.52 -3.65 -9.00
N ASP A 226 9.63 -3.47 -10.32
CA ASP A 226 9.62 -4.58 -11.27
C ASP A 226 11.02 -5.25 -11.41
N ALA A 227 11.08 -6.35 -12.15
CA ALA A 227 12.33 -7.08 -12.38
C ALA A 227 13.39 -6.28 -13.15
N GLN A 228 13.00 -5.23 -13.86
CA GLN A 228 13.88 -4.30 -14.57
C GLN A 228 14.38 -3.15 -13.70
N GLY A 229 13.87 -3.05 -12.46
CA GLY A 229 14.19 -1.98 -11.52
C GLY A 229 13.37 -0.72 -11.70
N ASN A 230 12.28 -0.74 -12.49
CA ASN A 230 11.37 0.41 -12.56
C ASN A 230 10.54 0.49 -11.28
N VAL A 231 10.35 1.70 -10.81
CA VAL A 231 9.64 2.02 -9.56
C VAL A 231 8.24 2.53 -9.88
N TYR A 232 7.23 1.83 -9.41
CA TYR A 232 5.82 2.16 -9.57
C TYR A 232 5.32 2.77 -8.26
N VAL A 233 4.66 3.91 -8.34
CA VAL A 233 4.16 4.66 -7.18
C VAL A 233 2.66 4.89 -7.35
N ALA A 234 1.88 4.37 -6.42
CA ALA A 234 0.45 4.66 -6.31
C ALA A 234 0.26 6.07 -5.73
N ASP A 235 0.03 7.04 -6.58
CA ASP A 235 -0.21 8.44 -6.24
C ASP A 235 -1.71 8.65 -5.98
N LEU A 236 -2.14 8.23 -4.79
CA LEU A 236 -3.54 8.07 -4.40
C LEU A 236 -4.36 9.35 -4.59
N GLY A 237 -3.87 10.48 -4.11
CA GLY A 237 -4.60 11.76 -4.18
C GLY A 237 -4.75 12.28 -5.60
N ASN A 238 -3.80 11.96 -6.49
CA ASN A 238 -3.86 12.30 -7.91
C ASN A 238 -4.56 11.22 -8.77
N LYS A 239 -4.99 10.11 -8.16
CA LYS A 239 -5.71 9.00 -8.84
C LYS A 239 -4.95 8.43 -10.02
N ARG A 240 -3.64 8.16 -9.83
CA ARG A 240 -2.76 7.63 -10.86
C ARG A 240 -1.67 6.73 -10.30
N ILE A 241 -1.02 5.97 -11.17
CA ILE A 241 0.24 5.30 -10.88
C ILE A 241 1.31 5.97 -11.73
N GLU A 242 2.37 6.48 -11.11
CA GLU A 242 3.55 6.98 -11.80
C GLU A 242 4.67 5.95 -11.82
N VAL A 243 5.40 5.87 -12.93
CA VAL A 243 6.51 4.93 -13.13
C VAL A 243 7.79 5.72 -13.36
N PHE A 244 8.83 5.33 -12.63
CA PHE A 244 10.17 5.91 -12.71
C PHE A 244 11.20 4.82 -13.06
N ASP A 245 12.33 5.22 -13.59
CA ASP A 245 13.48 4.32 -13.59
C ASP A 245 14.07 4.18 -12.18
N ASN A 246 15.09 3.33 -12.03
CA ASN A 246 15.75 3.06 -10.75
C ASN A 246 16.43 4.30 -10.15
N ASP A 247 16.68 5.30 -10.98
CA ASP A 247 17.28 6.58 -10.60
C ASP A 247 16.26 7.70 -10.34
N GLY A 248 14.97 7.38 -10.37
CA GLY A 248 13.89 8.31 -10.09
C GLY A 248 13.59 9.27 -11.23
N ASN A 249 14.02 8.98 -12.45
CA ASN A 249 13.59 9.73 -13.63
C ASN A 249 12.20 9.24 -14.06
N PHE A 250 11.28 10.17 -14.28
CA PHE A 250 9.92 9.86 -14.74
C PHE A 250 9.93 9.15 -16.09
N LYS A 251 9.16 8.07 -16.22
CA LYS A 251 8.99 7.29 -17.48
C LYS A 251 7.60 7.45 -18.06
N THR A 252 6.57 7.16 -17.27
CA THR A 252 5.17 7.18 -17.69
C THR A 252 4.23 7.25 -16.50
N GLN A 253 2.92 7.40 -16.77
CA GLN A 253 1.88 7.32 -15.75
C GLN A 253 0.60 6.67 -16.32
N PHE A 254 -0.22 6.10 -15.44
CA PHE A 254 -1.50 5.47 -15.75
C PHE A 254 -2.60 6.15 -14.95
N GLY A 255 -3.60 6.73 -15.64
CA GLY A 255 -4.67 7.53 -15.02
C GLY A 255 -6.01 6.82 -14.85
N ASP A 256 -6.22 5.67 -15.49
CA ASP A 256 -7.53 4.98 -15.52
C ASP A 256 -7.66 3.90 -14.44
N VAL A 257 -7.00 4.09 -13.30
CA VAL A 257 -6.87 3.11 -12.22
C VAL A 257 -7.74 3.46 -10.99
N GLY A 258 -8.56 4.48 -11.08
CA GLY A 258 -9.34 4.99 -9.94
C GLY A 258 -8.46 5.54 -8.83
N SER A 259 -8.76 5.19 -7.59
CA SER A 259 -7.99 5.60 -6.39
C SER A 259 -7.07 4.46 -5.95
N PRO A 260 -5.78 4.42 -6.38
CA PRO A 260 -4.87 3.33 -6.10
C PRO A 260 -4.35 3.41 -4.65
N TRP A 261 -4.95 2.63 -3.75
CA TRP A 261 -4.47 2.51 -2.36
C TRP A 261 -3.29 1.55 -2.25
N ALA A 262 -3.40 0.38 -2.88
CA ALA A 262 -2.39 -0.65 -2.88
C ALA A 262 -2.00 -1.02 -4.29
N ILE A 263 -0.71 -1.27 -4.50
CA ILE A 263 -0.19 -1.89 -5.71
C ILE A 263 0.72 -3.07 -5.36
N CYS A 264 0.72 -4.08 -6.23
CA CYS A 264 1.58 -5.24 -6.12
C CYS A 264 2.02 -5.69 -7.51
N ILE A 265 3.30 -5.99 -7.70
CA ILE A 265 3.82 -6.60 -8.93
C ILE A 265 4.09 -8.08 -8.67
N SER A 266 3.45 -8.95 -9.44
CA SER A 266 3.64 -10.40 -9.31
C SER A 266 5.05 -10.81 -9.74
N PRO A 267 5.64 -11.84 -9.10
CA PRO A 267 6.92 -12.39 -9.53
C PRO A 267 6.77 -13.21 -10.82
N GLY A 268 7.90 -13.61 -11.40
CA GLY A 268 7.97 -14.50 -12.56
C GLY A 268 8.47 -13.82 -13.82
N ALA A 269 8.55 -14.59 -14.90
CA ALA A 269 9.05 -14.12 -16.20
C ALA A 269 8.09 -13.12 -16.86
N HIS A 270 6.79 -13.28 -16.63
CA HIS A 270 5.75 -12.31 -17.00
C HIS A 270 5.14 -11.77 -15.71
N GLN A 271 5.34 -10.48 -15.47
CA GLN A 271 4.88 -9.80 -14.28
C GLN A 271 3.58 -9.04 -14.57
N TYR A 272 2.65 -9.09 -13.62
CA TYR A 272 1.42 -8.30 -13.66
C TYR A 272 1.42 -7.27 -12.55
N LEU A 273 0.89 -6.09 -12.83
CA LEU A 273 0.60 -5.07 -11.84
C LEU A 273 -0.85 -5.24 -11.37
N TYR A 274 -1.04 -5.38 -10.07
CA TYR A 274 -2.35 -5.31 -9.42
C TYR A 274 -2.49 -3.97 -8.73
N SER A 275 -3.67 -3.35 -8.85
CA SER A 275 -3.98 -2.06 -8.23
C SER A 275 -5.38 -2.07 -7.64
N SER A 276 -5.52 -1.72 -6.37
CA SER A 276 -6.84 -1.53 -5.77
C SER A 276 -7.42 -0.17 -6.18
N ASN A 277 -8.71 -0.15 -6.49
CA ASN A 277 -9.51 1.06 -6.59
C ASN A 277 -10.45 1.11 -5.40
N SER A 278 -10.04 1.80 -4.35
CA SER A 278 -10.78 1.85 -3.09
C SER A 278 -11.06 3.29 -2.70
N ASN A 279 -12.19 3.50 -2.06
CA ASN A 279 -12.53 4.79 -1.47
C ASN A 279 -11.86 4.99 -0.10
N PRO A 280 -11.86 6.21 0.44
CA PRO A 280 -11.57 6.47 1.84
C PRO A 280 -12.44 5.60 2.77
N PRO A 281 -12.02 5.35 4.02
CA PRO A 281 -12.73 4.47 4.95
C PRO A 281 -14.19 4.85 5.28
N ASP A 282 -14.60 6.06 4.98
CA ASP A 282 -15.95 6.59 5.19
C ASP A 282 -16.88 6.42 3.98
N SER A 283 -16.40 5.85 2.88
CA SER A 283 -17.15 5.66 1.63
C SER A 283 -17.03 4.23 1.12
N MET A 284 -18.06 3.74 0.43
CA MET A 284 -18.15 2.37 -0.10
C MET A 284 -18.59 2.38 -1.59
N ASP A 285 -18.16 3.37 -2.37
CA ASP A 285 -18.56 3.49 -3.77
C ASP A 285 -17.70 2.67 -4.73
N ASN A 286 -16.42 2.44 -4.40
CA ASN A 286 -15.48 1.63 -5.16
C ASN A 286 -14.93 0.49 -4.30
N GLY A 287 -14.69 -0.66 -4.90
CA GLY A 287 -14.16 -1.84 -4.22
C GLY A 287 -13.64 -2.83 -5.26
N GLU A 288 -12.86 -2.35 -6.21
CA GLU A 288 -12.36 -3.13 -7.33
C GLU A 288 -10.84 -3.34 -7.21
N ILE A 289 -10.36 -4.42 -7.79
CA ILE A 289 -8.92 -4.63 -8.00
C ILE A 289 -8.71 -4.85 -9.50
N TYR A 290 -7.81 -4.07 -10.09
CA TYR A 290 -7.37 -4.20 -11.48
C TYR A 290 -6.19 -5.16 -11.59
N ARG A 291 -6.18 -5.96 -12.68
CA ARG A 291 -4.99 -6.67 -13.16
C ARG A 291 -4.53 -6.00 -14.44
N MET A 292 -3.26 -5.66 -14.51
CA MET A 292 -2.68 -4.82 -15.56
C MET A 292 -1.37 -5.42 -16.07
N GLU A 293 -1.01 -5.12 -17.31
CA GLU A 293 0.38 -5.21 -17.78
C GLU A 293 1.22 -4.09 -17.15
N LEU A 294 2.54 -4.26 -17.17
CA LEU A 294 3.46 -3.25 -16.62
C LEU A 294 3.51 -1.95 -17.45
N ASP A 295 2.98 -1.97 -18.68
CA ASP A 295 2.82 -0.77 -19.53
C ASP A 295 1.54 0.03 -19.24
N GLY A 296 0.73 -0.43 -18.27
CA GLY A 296 -0.52 0.20 -17.85
C GLY A 296 -1.78 -0.32 -18.55
N LYS A 297 -1.67 -1.27 -19.49
CA LYS A 297 -2.83 -1.88 -20.12
C LYS A 297 -3.64 -2.68 -19.11
N ILE A 298 -4.89 -2.28 -18.86
CA ILE A 298 -5.82 -3.02 -17.99
C ILE A 298 -6.27 -4.29 -18.72
N LEU A 299 -5.99 -5.45 -18.12
CA LEU A 299 -6.40 -6.76 -18.61
C LEU A 299 -7.77 -7.17 -18.10
N GLY A 300 -8.15 -6.71 -16.92
CA GLY A 300 -9.43 -6.95 -16.30
C GLY A 300 -9.49 -6.42 -14.88
N LYS A 301 -10.69 -6.54 -14.30
CA LYS A 301 -10.96 -6.15 -12.91
C LYS A 301 -11.80 -7.20 -12.21
N PHE A 302 -11.86 -7.13 -10.88
CA PHE A 302 -12.70 -8.01 -10.07
C PHE A 302 -13.06 -7.35 -8.75
N GLY A 303 -14.16 -7.80 -8.15
CA GLY A 303 -14.71 -7.28 -6.91
C GLY A 303 -15.66 -6.11 -7.11
N THR A 304 -16.40 -5.82 -6.07
CA THR A 304 -17.34 -4.69 -5.96
C THR A 304 -17.27 -4.13 -4.54
N ALA A 305 -17.81 -2.93 -4.32
CA ALA A 305 -17.86 -2.36 -2.97
C ALA A 305 -18.82 -3.13 -2.07
N GLY A 306 -18.40 -3.41 -0.83
CA GLY A 306 -19.27 -4.08 0.14
C GLY A 306 -18.52 -4.82 1.24
N LYS A 307 -19.27 -5.67 1.98
CA LYS A 307 -18.79 -6.41 3.16
C LYS A 307 -18.87 -7.93 3.03
N LEU A 308 -19.49 -8.43 1.98
CA LEU A 308 -19.65 -9.86 1.72
C LEU A 308 -18.39 -10.46 1.08
N ALA A 309 -18.38 -11.77 0.85
CA ALA A 309 -17.34 -12.41 0.04
C ALA A 309 -17.34 -11.82 -1.37
N LYS A 310 -16.15 -11.62 -1.96
CA LYS A 310 -15.98 -10.98 -3.28
C LYS A 310 -16.31 -9.47 -3.33
N GLU A 311 -16.70 -8.88 -2.21
CA GLU A 311 -16.86 -7.44 -2.06
C GLU A 311 -15.68 -6.89 -1.25
N PHE A 312 -15.29 -5.65 -1.51
CA PHE A 312 -14.18 -5.00 -0.84
C PHE A 312 -14.60 -3.65 -0.25
N GLY A 313 -14.02 -3.37 0.92
CA GLY A 313 -13.96 -2.03 1.48
C GLY A 313 -12.70 -1.30 1.00
N THR A 314 -11.99 -0.66 1.94
CA THR A 314 -10.71 -0.05 1.63
C THR A 314 -9.60 -1.11 1.64
N VAL A 315 -9.18 -1.55 0.47
CA VAL A 315 -8.04 -2.47 0.30
C VAL A 315 -6.76 -1.65 0.38
N ASN A 316 -6.08 -1.71 1.52
CA ASN A 316 -4.86 -0.94 1.79
C ASN A 316 -3.58 -1.69 1.42
N GLU A 317 -3.64 -3.02 1.32
CA GLU A 317 -2.52 -3.87 0.95
C GLU A 317 -2.98 -5.02 0.07
N ILE A 318 -2.14 -5.38 -0.91
CA ILE A 318 -2.29 -6.58 -1.74
C ILE A 318 -0.96 -7.34 -1.71
N ASP A 319 -1.00 -8.62 -1.34
CA ASP A 319 0.08 -9.57 -1.62
C ASP A 319 -0.26 -10.37 -2.87
N CYS A 320 0.66 -10.42 -3.81
CA CYS A 320 0.51 -11.13 -5.10
C CYS A 320 1.71 -12.05 -5.41
N ARG A 321 2.41 -12.52 -4.37
CA ARG A 321 3.60 -13.36 -4.49
C ARG A 321 3.32 -14.69 -5.18
N THR A 322 2.15 -15.27 -4.97
CA THR A 322 1.77 -16.56 -5.55
C THR A 322 0.96 -16.34 -6.82
N PRO A 323 1.27 -16.98 -7.95
CA PRO A 323 0.52 -16.82 -9.19
C PRO A 323 -0.98 -17.08 -8.98
N ASN A 324 -1.82 -16.16 -9.45
CA ASN A 324 -3.28 -16.18 -9.37
C ASN A 324 -3.87 -16.30 -7.95
N VAL A 325 -3.06 -16.16 -6.90
CA VAL A 325 -3.53 -16.09 -5.51
C VAL A 325 -3.15 -14.73 -4.94
N LEU A 326 -4.14 -13.99 -4.48
CA LEU A 326 -3.93 -12.70 -3.84
C LEU A 326 -4.42 -12.76 -2.40
N TYR A 327 -3.78 -11.95 -1.55
CA TYR A 327 -4.29 -11.64 -0.24
C TYR A 327 -4.56 -10.13 -0.18
N ALA A 328 -5.78 -9.76 0.19
CA ALA A 328 -6.21 -8.37 0.31
C ALA A 328 -6.45 -8.02 1.80
N GLY A 329 -5.69 -7.06 2.30
CA GLY A 329 -5.86 -6.49 3.63
C GLY A 329 -6.81 -5.29 3.57
N GLU A 330 -7.89 -5.33 4.36
CA GLU A 330 -8.94 -4.33 4.34
C GLU A 330 -9.01 -3.55 5.66
N LEU A 331 -9.03 -2.21 5.55
CA LEU A 331 -9.22 -1.33 6.70
C LEU A 331 -10.66 -1.35 7.19
N THR A 332 -11.62 -1.03 6.32
CA THR A 332 -13.03 -0.83 6.70
C THR A 332 -13.76 -2.11 7.08
N ASN A 333 -13.35 -3.24 6.54
CA ASN A 333 -13.99 -4.53 6.81
C ASN A 333 -13.27 -5.37 7.87
N TRP A 334 -12.14 -4.88 8.40
CA TRP A 334 -11.35 -5.51 9.47
C TRP A 334 -11.01 -6.97 9.18
N ARG A 335 -10.53 -7.25 7.98
CA ARG A 335 -10.29 -8.63 7.54
C ARG A 335 -9.18 -8.74 6.50
N VAL A 336 -8.75 -9.97 6.29
CA VAL A 336 -7.97 -10.38 5.11
C VAL A 336 -8.84 -11.33 4.29
N GLN A 337 -8.90 -11.12 2.99
CA GLN A 337 -9.47 -12.07 2.05
C GLN A 337 -8.36 -12.80 1.30
N LYS A 338 -8.48 -14.12 1.18
CA LYS A 338 -7.70 -14.92 0.23
C LYS A 338 -8.51 -15.07 -1.05
N LEU A 339 -7.92 -14.66 -2.16
CA LEU A 339 -8.55 -14.61 -3.47
C LEU A 339 -7.82 -15.58 -4.42
N THR A 340 -8.57 -16.37 -5.18
CA THR A 340 -8.02 -17.23 -6.25
C THR A 340 -8.61 -16.77 -7.57
N LEU A 341 -7.78 -16.25 -8.46
CA LEU A 341 -8.18 -15.75 -9.77
C LEU A 341 -8.27 -16.88 -10.80
N HIS A 342 -9.23 -16.77 -11.69
CA HIS A 342 -9.44 -17.63 -12.87
C HIS A 342 -9.38 -16.76 -14.13
N PRO A 343 -8.19 -16.26 -14.53
CA PRO A 343 -8.00 -15.30 -15.61
C PRO A 343 -8.14 -15.92 -17.00
#